data_e801fb406980efd21ce91191454dbc9f
#
_entry.id   e801fb406980efd21ce91191454dbc9f
#
_cell.length_a   1.000
_cell.length_b   1.000
_cell.length_c   1.000
_cell.angle_alpha   90.00
_cell.angle_beta   90.00
_cell.angle_gamma   90.00
#
_symmetry.space_group_name_H-M   'P 1'
#
loop_
_entity.id
_entity.type
_entity.pdbx_description
1 polymer ?
#
loop_
_entity_poly.entity_id
_entity_poly.type
_entity_poly.pdbx_seq_one_letter_code
_entity_poly.pdbx_strand_id
1 'polypeptide(L)'
;CNGVFAIRYGLECIDADPMDIGIPHFHNCLDSNNGGIVNSMLKHIKLGFGNTTEFLSYDIRQGRVTREEAIKLVKELDGRCHPRYIEDYCYWIDITVDEFWTVANSFRGNMWELDTDSVWRLKNPIWKQVPFNDNIDIYEVIDRIDSRRVALEKSQHSPR
;
A
#
# COMPACT_ATOMS: atom_id res chain seq x y z
N CYS A 1 8.03 9.13 7.94
CA CYS A 1 6.92 8.24 8.30
C CYS A 1 6.76 8.22 9.81
N ASN A 2 5.52 8.33 10.29
CA ASN A 2 5.24 8.34 11.74
C ASN A 2 5.72 7.05 12.44
N GLY A 3 5.75 5.91 11.74
CA GLY A 3 6.23 4.64 12.29
C GLY A 3 7.70 4.67 12.69
N VAL A 4 8.57 5.18 11.83
CA VAL A 4 10.01 5.32 12.14
C VAL A 4 10.23 6.27 13.30
N PHE A 5 9.47 7.37 13.36
CA PHE A 5 9.50 8.30 14.49
C PHE A 5 9.03 7.58 15.77
N ALA A 6 7.92 6.85 15.71
CA ALA A 6 7.37 6.12 16.85
C ALA A 6 8.38 5.12 17.43
N ILE A 7 9.02 4.31 16.58
CA ILE A 7 10.05 3.33 17.00
C ILE A 7 11.21 4.04 17.70
N ARG A 8 11.65 5.18 17.17
CA ARG A 8 12.76 5.96 17.77
C ARG A 8 12.44 6.42 19.20
N TYR A 9 11.18 6.70 19.48
CA TYR A 9 10.71 7.14 20.79
C TYR A 9 10.17 6.00 21.67
N GLY A 10 10.45 4.75 21.28
CA GLY A 10 10.13 3.56 22.09
C GLY A 10 8.68 3.10 21.96
N LEU A 11 7.95 3.59 20.94
CA LEU A 11 6.64 3.04 20.62
C LEU A 11 6.79 1.78 19.76
N GLU A 12 5.97 0.80 20.03
CA GLU A 12 5.91 -0.41 19.21
C GLU A 12 5.17 -0.14 17.91
N CYS A 13 5.74 -0.62 16.80
CA CYS A 13 5.08 -0.67 15.51
C CYS A 13 4.89 -2.11 15.11
N ILE A 14 3.87 -2.39 14.35
CA ILE A 14 3.66 -3.74 13.83
C ILE A 14 4.47 -3.91 12.56
N ASP A 15 5.32 -4.91 12.57
CA ASP A 15 6.00 -5.39 11.39
C ASP A 15 5.03 -6.24 10.56
N ALA A 16 4.86 -5.87 9.30
CA ALA A 16 4.00 -6.59 8.38
C ALA A 16 4.67 -6.70 7.01
N ASP A 17 4.43 -7.81 6.31
CA ASP A 17 4.88 -7.96 4.94
C ASP A 17 4.15 -6.93 4.06
N PRO A 18 4.86 -6.09 3.29
CA PRO A 18 4.27 -5.16 2.33
C PRO A 18 3.29 -5.83 1.36
N MET A 19 3.52 -7.09 1.00
CA MET A 19 2.63 -7.86 0.14
C MET A 19 1.31 -8.24 0.82
N ASP A 20 1.28 -8.34 2.14
CA ASP A 20 0.07 -8.62 2.91
C ASP A 20 -0.79 -7.37 3.11
N ILE A 21 -0.14 -6.22 3.30
CA ILE A 21 -0.80 -4.97 3.69
C ILE A 21 -1.00 -3.97 2.55
N GLY A 22 -0.36 -4.21 1.39
CA GLY A 22 -0.45 -3.31 0.23
C GLY A 22 0.11 -1.92 0.50
N ILE A 23 1.18 -1.82 1.29
CA ILE A 23 1.83 -0.56 1.66
C ILE A 23 3.35 -0.73 1.53
N PRO A 24 4.10 0.24 0.94
CA PRO A 24 5.53 0.11 0.66
C PRO A 24 6.38 0.41 1.90
N HIS A 25 6.11 -0.22 3.03
CA HIS A 25 6.81 -0.11 4.31
C HIS A 25 6.71 -1.39 5.10
N PHE A 26 7.76 -1.75 5.83
CA PHE A 26 7.74 -2.85 6.80
C PHE A 26 7.07 -2.43 8.11
N HIS A 27 7.21 -1.16 8.50
CA HIS A 27 6.68 -0.65 9.77
C HIS A 27 5.38 0.13 9.54
N ASN A 28 4.30 -0.43 9.99
CA ASN A 28 2.98 0.17 9.86
C ASN A 28 2.58 0.87 11.17
N CYS A 29 2.11 2.10 11.06
CA CYS A 29 1.66 2.93 12.18
C CYS A 29 0.18 3.31 12.05
N LEU A 30 -0.64 2.41 11.54
CA LEU A 30 -2.09 2.63 11.45
C LEU A 30 -2.72 2.46 12.84
N ASP A 31 -3.68 3.31 13.17
CA ASP A 31 -4.45 3.25 14.41
C ASP A 31 -5.24 1.95 14.56
N SER A 32 -5.56 1.31 13.44
CA SER A 32 -6.21 0.02 13.36
C SER A 32 -5.60 -0.77 12.21
N ASN A 33 -4.92 -1.87 12.53
CA ASN A 33 -4.29 -2.70 11.51
C ASN A 33 -5.30 -3.22 10.50
N ASN A 34 -6.33 -3.92 10.96
CA ASN A 34 -7.24 -4.61 10.07
C ASN A 34 -8.12 -3.61 9.31
N GLY A 35 -8.73 -2.65 10.01
CA GLY A 35 -9.59 -1.63 9.39
C GLY A 35 -8.83 -0.71 8.43
N GLY A 36 -7.62 -0.29 8.77
CA GLY A 36 -6.79 0.58 7.93
C GLY A 36 -6.33 -0.10 6.64
N ILE A 37 -5.94 -1.38 6.72
CA ILE A 37 -5.52 -2.18 5.56
C ILE A 37 -6.71 -2.43 4.62
N VAL A 38 -7.85 -2.87 5.16
CA VAL A 38 -9.09 -3.07 4.38
C VAL A 38 -9.53 -1.75 3.72
N ASN A 39 -9.49 -0.63 4.45
CA ASN A 39 -9.84 0.68 3.91
C ASN A 39 -8.92 1.10 2.75
N SER A 40 -7.61 0.80 2.84
CA SER A 40 -6.67 1.04 1.74
C SER A 40 -7.05 0.26 0.48
N MET A 41 -7.40 -1.01 0.63
CA MET A 41 -7.88 -1.85 -0.47
C MET A 41 -9.21 -1.33 -1.04
N LEU A 42 -10.19 -0.98 -0.19
CA LEU A 42 -11.46 -0.42 -0.64
C LEU A 42 -11.30 0.90 -1.38
N LYS A 43 -10.33 1.72 -0.98
CA LYS A 43 -9.95 2.93 -1.70
C LYS A 43 -9.48 2.60 -3.12
N HIS A 44 -8.60 1.59 -3.26
CA HIS A 44 -8.15 1.13 -4.57
C HIS A 44 -9.31 0.61 -5.43
N ILE A 45 -10.21 -0.19 -4.87
CA ILE A 45 -11.42 -0.67 -5.55
C ILE A 45 -12.27 0.50 -6.07
N LYS A 46 -12.49 1.52 -5.26
CA LYS A 46 -13.33 2.66 -5.59
C LYS A 46 -12.68 3.64 -6.56
N LEU A 47 -11.40 3.95 -6.38
CA LEU A 47 -10.70 5.04 -7.07
C LEU A 47 -9.71 4.56 -8.13
N GLY A 48 -9.38 3.25 -8.19
CA GLY A 48 -8.37 2.70 -9.10
C GLY A 48 -6.92 2.96 -8.66
N PHE A 49 -6.71 3.55 -7.49
CA PHE A 49 -5.41 3.72 -6.85
C PHE A 49 -5.57 3.67 -5.32
N GLY A 50 -4.56 3.23 -4.62
CA GLY A 50 -4.58 3.05 -3.17
C GLY A 50 -3.50 3.88 -2.45
N ASN A 51 -3.21 3.50 -1.22
CA ASN A 51 -2.25 4.20 -0.38
C ASN A 51 -0.81 4.05 -0.88
N THR A 52 -0.46 2.93 -1.54
CA THR A 52 0.87 2.75 -2.15
C THR A 52 1.17 3.86 -3.15
N THR A 53 0.25 4.15 -4.06
CA THR A 53 0.38 5.26 -5.01
C THR A 53 0.60 6.60 -4.32
N GLU A 54 -0.12 6.89 -3.23
CA GLU A 54 0.03 8.13 -2.48
C GLU A 54 1.39 8.21 -1.79
N PHE A 55 1.78 7.19 -1.04
CA PHE A 55 3.07 7.18 -0.32
C PHE A 55 4.25 7.32 -1.28
N LEU A 56 4.25 6.57 -2.38
CA LEU A 56 5.32 6.65 -3.36
C LEU A 56 5.36 7.99 -4.10
N SER A 57 4.23 8.67 -4.26
CA SER A 57 4.23 10.03 -4.80
C SER A 57 4.97 11.04 -3.90
N TYR A 58 4.93 10.85 -2.59
CA TYR A 58 5.75 11.61 -1.64
C TYR A 58 7.22 11.19 -1.70
N ASP A 59 7.50 9.88 -1.80
CA ASP A 59 8.87 9.36 -1.85
C ASP A 59 9.61 9.80 -3.12
N ILE A 60 8.93 9.85 -4.27
CA ILE A 60 9.49 10.42 -5.50
C ILE A 60 9.87 11.90 -5.30
N ARG A 61 8.97 12.71 -4.75
CA ARG A 61 9.22 14.14 -4.50
C ARG A 61 10.35 14.41 -3.52
N GLN A 62 10.59 13.48 -2.61
CA GLN A 62 11.68 13.53 -1.64
C GLN A 62 12.98 12.86 -2.15
N GLY A 63 13.00 12.37 -3.39
CA GLY A 63 14.16 11.70 -3.96
C GLY A 63 14.53 10.36 -3.30
N ARG A 64 13.59 9.72 -2.59
CA ARG A 64 13.82 8.44 -1.93
C ARG A 64 13.69 7.25 -2.88
N VAL A 65 12.85 7.40 -3.89
CA VAL A 65 12.57 6.38 -4.90
C VAL A 65 12.50 7.04 -6.28
N THR A 66 12.93 6.34 -7.31
CA THR A 66 12.74 6.77 -8.69
C THR A 66 11.30 6.52 -9.14
N ARG A 67 10.86 7.20 -10.21
CA ARG A 67 9.53 6.96 -10.78
C ARG A 67 9.37 5.53 -11.28
N GLU A 68 10.40 4.94 -11.86
CA GLU A 68 10.40 3.59 -12.40
C GLU A 68 10.22 2.55 -11.27
N GLU A 69 10.98 2.68 -10.18
CA GLU A 69 10.83 1.85 -8.98
C GLU A 69 9.43 1.99 -8.37
N ALA A 70 8.92 3.21 -8.30
CA ALA A 70 7.58 3.46 -7.77
C ALA A 70 6.49 2.78 -8.61
N ILE A 71 6.61 2.78 -9.95
CA ILE A 71 5.66 2.09 -10.84
C ILE A 71 5.67 0.58 -10.57
N LYS A 72 6.84 -0.02 -10.38
CA LYS A 72 6.96 -1.44 -10.01
C LYS A 72 6.28 -1.72 -8.68
N LEU A 73 6.54 -0.91 -7.66
CA LEU A 73 5.90 -1.06 -6.35
C LEU A 73 4.38 -0.89 -6.41
N VAL A 74 3.88 0.08 -7.16
CA VAL A 74 2.42 0.28 -7.35
C VAL A 74 1.80 -0.94 -8.02
N LYS A 75 2.43 -1.49 -9.07
CA LYS A 75 1.96 -2.69 -9.76
C LYS A 75 1.81 -3.88 -8.82
N GLU A 76 2.76 -4.06 -7.91
CA GLU A 76 2.78 -5.23 -7.03
C GLU A 76 1.95 -5.05 -5.76
N LEU A 77 1.88 -3.85 -5.21
CA LEU A 77 1.33 -3.64 -3.86
C LEU A 77 -0.03 -2.95 -3.85
N ASP A 78 -0.32 -2.04 -4.80
CA ASP A 78 -1.49 -1.18 -4.67
C ASP A 78 -2.79 -1.98 -4.73
N GLY A 79 -3.61 -1.83 -3.71
CA GLY A 79 -4.86 -2.58 -3.56
C GLY A 79 -4.72 -3.99 -2.97
N ARG A 80 -3.51 -4.41 -2.58
CA ARG A 80 -3.34 -5.68 -1.86
C ARG A 80 -3.89 -5.60 -0.45
N CYS A 81 -4.44 -6.72 -0.02
CA CYS A 81 -4.93 -6.94 1.33
C CYS A 81 -4.99 -8.46 1.55
N HIS A 82 -4.25 -8.98 2.52
CA HIS A 82 -4.31 -10.41 2.80
C HIS A 82 -5.71 -10.81 3.30
N PRO A 83 -6.26 -11.95 2.87
CA PRO A 83 -7.63 -12.39 3.22
C PRO A 83 -7.94 -12.34 4.70
N ARG A 84 -6.98 -12.65 5.58
CA ARG A 84 -7.14 -12.61 7.04
C ARG A 84 -7.67 -11.26 7.55
N TYR A 85 -7.23 -10.13 6.96
CA TYR A 85 -7.70 -8.81 7.36
C TYR A 85 -9.14 -8.55 6.95
N ILE A 86 -9.55 -9.12 5.81
CA ILE A 86 -10.94 -9.03 5.34
C ILE A 86 -11.85 -9.88 6.22
N GLU A 87 -11.42 -11.10 6.57
CA GLU A 87 -12.15 -12.01 7.46
C GLU A 87 -12.35 -11.38 8.84
N ASP A 88 -11.29 -10.85 9.46
CA ASP A 88 -11.34 -10.16 10.73
C ASP A 88 -12.25 -8.93 10.70
N TYR A 89 -12.16 -8.15 9.61
CA TYR A 89 -13.01 -6.98 9.42
C TYR A 89 -14.48 -7.35 9.29
N CYS A 90 -14.80 -8.38 8.49
CA CYS A 90 -16.15 -8.90 8.31
C CYS A 90 -16.73 -9.42 9.63
N TYR A 91 -15.91 -10.16 10.40
CA TYR A 91 -16.30 -10.61 11.73
C TYR A 91 -16.64 -9.43 12.67
N TRP A 92 -15.85 -8.37 12.64
CA TRP A 92 -16.07 -7.20 13.49
C TRP A 92 -17.34 -6.41 13.15
N ILE A 93 -17.72 -6.33 11.86
CA ILE A 93 -18.94 -5.63 11.42
C ILE A 93 -20.16 -6.55 11.23
N ASP A 94 -20.02 -7.82 11.57
CA ASP A 94 -21.10 -8.84 11.53
C ASP A 94 -21.69 -9.05 10.13
N ILE A 95 -20.83 -9.23 9.13
CA ILE A 95 -21.21 -9.61 7.77
C ILE A 95 -20.37 -10.80 7.29
N THR A 96 -20.86 -11.50 6.26
CA THR A 96 -20.08 -12.53 5.58
C THR A 96 -19.07 -11.93 4.61
N VAL A 97 -18.02 -12.69 4.28
CA VAL A 97 -17.02 -12.31 3.25
C VAL A 97 -17.68 -12.15 1.87
N ASP A 98 -18.68 -12.95 1.55
CA ASP A 98 -19.41 -12.86 0.26
C ASP A 98 -20.25 -11.58 0.18
N GLU A 99 -20.91 -11.19 1.26
CA GLU A 99 -21.62 -9.90 1.35
C GLU A 99 -20.64 -8.73 1.21
N PHE A 100 -19.51 -8.80 1.90
CA PHE A 100 -18.46 -7.80 1.78
C PHE A 100 -18.02 -7.60 0.32
N TRP A 101 -17.68 -8.69 -0.39
CA TRP A 101 -17.26 -8.59 -1.79
C TRP A 101 -18.37 -8.15 -2.74
N THR A 102 -19.61 -8.53 -2.47
CA THR A 102 -20.77 -8.06 -3.24
C THR A 102 -20.89 -6.54 -3.15
N VAL A 103 -20.80 -6.00 -1.95
CA VAL A 103 -20.86 -4.55 -1.71
C VAL A 103 -19.61 -3.85 -2.28
N ALA A 104 -18.41 -4.34 -1.97
CA ALA A 104 -17.16 -3.73 -2.43
C ALA A 104 -17.09 -3.65 -3.96
N ASN A 105 -17.48 -4.71 -4.67
CA ASN A 105 -17.49 -4.74 -6.12
C ASN A 105 -18.51 -3.79 -6.74
N SER A 106 -19.63 -3.49 -6.04
CA SER A 106 -20.63 -2.52 -6.52
C SER A 106 -20.08 -1.08 -6.62
N PHE A 107 -19.00 -0.78 -5.91
CA PHE A 107 -18.34 0.54 -5.93
C PHE A 107 -17.27 0.68 -7.02
N ARG A 108 -17.01 -0.37 -7.82
CA ARG A 108 -16.07 -0.27 -8.94
C ARG A 108 -16.62 0.65 -10.02
N GLY A 109 -15.87 1.70 -10.32
CA GLY A 109 -16.24 2.66 -11.35
C GLY A 109 -15.86 2.18 -12.77
N ASN A 110 -16.03 3.07 -13.73
CA ASN A 110 -15.78 2.83 -15.17
C ASN A 110 -14.30 2.57 -15.53
N MET A 111 -13.38 2.75 -14.60
CA MET A 111 -11.96 2.43 -14.75
C MET A 111 -11.64 0.93 -14.63
N TRP A 112 -12.60 0.15 -14.19
CA TRP A 112 -12.49 -1.29 -14.05
C TRP A 112 -13.18 -2.02 -15.20
N GLU A 113 -12.70 -3.18 -15.53
CA GLU A 113 -13.32 -4.15 -16.44
C GLU A 113 -13.19 -5.56 -15.88
N LEU A 114 -14.14 -6.40 -16.19
CA LEU A 114 -14.08 -7.82 -15.87
C LEU A 114 -13.44 -8.54 -17.07
N ASP A 115 -12.35 -9.25 -16.84
CA ASP A 115 -11.71 -10.01 -17.90
C ASP A 115 -12.42 -11.35 -18.20
N THR A 116 -11.91 -12.10 -19.16
CA THR A 116 -12.47 -13.40 -19.55
C THR A 116 -12.48 -14.44 -18.44
N ASP A 117 -11.60 -14.29 -17.45
CA ASP A 117 -11.47 -15.18 -16.30
C ASP A 117 -12.28 -14.71 -15.09
N SER A 118 -13.19 -13.74 -15.30
CA SER A 118 -13.99 -13.09 -14.26
C SER A 118 -13.17 -12.38 -13.18
N VAL A 119 -11.99 -11.88 -13.53
CA VAL A 119 -11.11 -11.10 -12.66
C VAL A 119 -11.23 -9.61 -12.99
N TRP A 120 -11.42 -8.79 -11.97
CA TRP A 120 -11.44 -7.34 -12.14
C TRP A 120 -10.05 -6.78 -12.43
N ARG A 121 -9.94 -6.01 -13.52
CA ARG A 121 -8.69 -5.35 -13.94
C ARG A 121 -8.91 -3.87 -14.21
N LEU A 122 -7.88 -3.08 -13.92
CA LEU A 122 -7.85 -1.69 -14.36
C LEU A 122 -7.64 -1.65 -15.87
N LYS A 123 -8.45 -0.85 -16.57
CA LYS A 123 -8.36 -0.66 -18.04
C LYS A 123 -7.04 -0.03 -18.45
N ASN A 124 -6.63 1.02 -17.75
CA ASN A 124 -5.47 1.83 -18.08
C ASN A 124 -4.54 2.05 -16.86
N PRO A 125 -3.94 1.00 -16.28
CA PRO A 125 -3.03 1.18 -15.16
C PRO A 125 -1.73 1.85 -15.60
N ILE A 126 -1.06 2.56 -14.67
CA ILE A 126 0.15 3.33 -14.97
C ILE A 126 1.28 2.47 -15.55
N TRP A 127 1.42 1.23 -15.14
CA TRP A 127 2.44 0.31 -15.64
C TRP A 127 2.21 -0.18 -17.07
N LYS A 128 1.06 0.07 -17.67
CA LYS A 128 0.80 -0.11 -19.11
C LYS A 128 1.09 1.14 -19.93
N GLN A 129 1.19 2.31 -19.29
CA GLN A 129 1.34 3.60 -19.94
C GLN A 129 2.78 4.10 -19.97
N VAL A 130 3.62 3.66 -19.05
CA VAL A 130 4.99 4.14 -18.88
C VAL A 130 5.93 2.93 -18.79
N PRO A 131 7.03 2.93 -19.54
CA PRO A 131 8.06 1.88 -19.42
C PRO A 131 8.65 1.84 -18.00
N PHE A 132 8.90 0.67 -17.49
CA PHE A 132 9.59 0.45 -16.22
C PHE A 132 10.31 -0.90 -16.26
N ASN A 133 11.28 -1.09 -15.38
CA ASN A 133 11.99 -2.36 -15.23
C ASN A 133 11.19 -3.32 -14.32
N ASP A 134 10.67 -4.40 -14.90
CA ASP A 134 9.87 -5.39 -14.15
C ASP A 134 10.75 -6.30 -13.25
N ASN A 135 12.08 -6.29 -13.42
CA ASN A 135 13.02 -7.08 -12.61
C ASN A 135 13.49 -6.36 -11.33
N ILE A 136 12.94 -5.19 -11.03
CA ILE A 136 13.24 -4.47 -9.79
C ILE A 136 12.77 -5.32 -8.60
N ASP A 137 13.67 -5.56 -7.65
CA ASP A 137 13.33 -6.19 -6.37
C ASP A 137 12.62 -5.18 -5.47
N ILE A 138 11.34 -5.43 -5.19
CA ILE A 138 10.52 -4.52 -4.40
C ILE A 138 10.96 -4.44 -2.93
N TYR A 139 11.45 -5.54 -2.36
CA TYR A 139 11.88 -5.57 -0.96
C TYR A 139 13.17 -4.77 -0.77
N GLU A 140 14.12 -4.86 -1.71
CA GLU A 140 15.33 -4.03 -1.70
C GLU A 140 14.99 -2.53 -1.76
N VAL A 141 14.03 -2.15 -2.62
CA VAL A 141 13.58 -0.75 -2.72
C VAL A 141 12.90 -0.29 -1.44
N ILE A 142 12.05 -1.11 -0.84
CA ILE A 142 11.34 -0.79 0.42
C ILE A 142 12.34 -0.60 1.57
N ASP A 143 13.27 -1.53 1.74
CA ASP A 143 14.32 -1.43 2.77
C ASP A 143 15.13 -0.13 2.62
N ARG A 144 15.49 0.22 1.40
CA ARG A 144 16.18 1.48 1.11
C ARG A 144 15.34 2.72 1.43
N ILE A 145 14.03 2.70 1.14
CA ILE A 145 13.11 3.81 1.46
C ILE A 145 13.06 3.99 2.98
N ASP A 146 12.86 2.92 3.72
CA ASP A 146 12.75 2.95 5.18
C ASP A 146 14.06 3.39 5.83
N SER A 147 15.21 2.89 5.36
CA SER A 147 16.53 3.30 5.81
C SER A 147 16.82 4.79 5.57
N ARG A 148 16.44 5.33 4.42
CA ARG A 148 16.58 6.77 4.10
C ARG A 148 15.69 7.65 4.97
N ARG A 149 14.49 7.20 5.32
CA ARG A 149 13.61 7.91 6.26
C ARG A 149 14.23 8.00 7.64
N VAL A 150 14.80 6.90 8.15
CA VAL A 150 15.53 6.87 9.41
C VAL A 150 16.69 7.88 9.42
N ALA A 151 17.47 7.92 8.34
CA ALA A 151 18.63 8.82 8.22
C ALA A 151 18.22 10.30 8.20
N LEU A 152 17.15 10.66 7.48
CA LEU A 152 16.66 12.05 7.40
C LEU A 152 16.16 12.55 8.76
N GLU A 153 15.45 11.74 9.52
CA GLU A 153 14.97 12.11 10.85
C GLU A 153 16.11 12.32 11.84
N LYS A 154 17.20 11.54 11.74
CA LYS A 154 18.41 11.74 12.55
C LYS A 154 19.08 13.10 12.26
N SER A 155 19.08 13.53 11.00
CA SER A 155 19.74 14.79 10.60
C SER A 155 18.96 16.04 11.02
N GLN A 156 17.64 15.95 11.10
CA GLN A 156 16.78 17.08 11.48
C GLN A 156 16.70 17.32 13.00
N HIS A 157 17.06 16.34 13.81
CA HIS A 157 16.98 16.38 15.27
C HIS A 157 18.36 16.30 15.97
N SER A 158 19.45 16.57 15.24
CA SER A 158 20.76 16.77 15.87
C SER A 158 20.72 18.08 16.65
N PRO A 159 20.95 18.09 17.97
CA PRO A 159 21.01 19.34 18.73
C PRO A 159 22.15 20.22 18.18
N ARG A 160 21.85 21.46 17.91
CA ARG A 160 22.85 22.51 17.60
C ARG A 160 23.61 22.88 18.84
#